data_51af97ca0a847484792991c736a0e031
#
_entry.id   51af97ca0a847484792991c736a0e031
#
_cell.length_a   1.000
_cell.length_b   1.000
_cell.length_c   1.000
_cell.angle_alpha   90.00
_cell.angle_beta   90.00
_cell.angle_gamma   90.00
#
_symmetry.space_group_name_H-M   'P 1'
#
loop_
_entity.id
_entity.type
_entity.pdbx_description
1 polymer ?
#
loop_
_entity_poly.entity_id
_entity_poly.type
_entity_poly.pdbx_seq_one_letter_code
_entity_poly.pdbx_strand_id
1 'polypeptide(L)'
;MIAKTIVLAEPAASSAGHSASDIVAICSLVVALLALGFSIAFAEVQRRHNIRVARPHMDIELGVISYVLRVTNHGPGVARLVAFSATTEGRTFNLLDPSEFYEFCDWLMDDPIEQISIERNALAVGSYIAPGLSVDTINLTKKLGAADTIRIDEKTNSIEFNISVSSLYDKIYTDYHAPIRAPK
;
A
#
# COMPACT_ATOMS: atom_id res chain seq x y z
N MET A 1 -15.67 5.36 99.36
CA MET A 1 -14.87 4.58 98.38
C MET A 1 -15.82 4.11 97.30
N ILE A 2 -15.66 4.67 96.10
CA ILE A 2 -16.49 4.34 94.97
C ILE A 2 -15.60 3.50 94.02
N ALA A 3 -15.89 2.20 93.91
CA ALA A 3 -15.21 1.30 93.04
C ALA A 3 -15.73 1.55 91.60
N LYS A 4 -14.82 1.97 90.70
CA LYS A 4 -15.09 2.20 89.29
C LYS A 4 -14.81 0.90 88.52
N THR A 5 -15.89 0.19 88.22
CA THR A 5 -15.79 -1.04 87.34
C THR A 5 -15.49 -0.60 85.92
N ILE A 6 -14.31 -0.93 85.44
CA ILE A 6 -13.94 -0.74 84.02
C ILE A 6 -14.45 -1.99 83.31
N VAL A 7 -15.50 -1.83 82.49
CA VAL A 7 -15.93 -2.83 81.56
C VAL A 7 -15.01 -2.74 80.33
N LEU A 8 -14.13 -3.71 80.20
CA LEU A 8 -13.36 -3.93 78.96
C LEU A 8 -14.33 -4.41 77.89
N ALA A 9 -14.63 -3.55 76.93
CA ALA A 9 -15.33 -3.96 75.71
C ALA A 9 -14.44 -4.88 74.94
N GLU A 10 -14.83 -6.13 74.79
CA GLU A 10 -14.23 -7.11 73.89
C GLU A 10 -14.35 -6.58 72.48
N PRO A 11 -13.26 -6.58 71.66
CA PRO A 11 -13.36 -6.20 70.27
C PRO A 11 -14.16 -7.28 69.55
N ALA A 12 -15.35 -6.93 69.12
CA ALA A 12 -16.16 -7.80 68.27
C ALA A 12 -15.30 -8.22 67.06
N ALA A 13 -14.94 -9.50 66.97
CA ALA A 13 -14.34 -10.07 65.82
C ALA A 13 -15.30 -9.81 64.62
N SER A 14 -14.96 -8.84 63.79
CA SER A 14 -15.66 -8.61 62.56
C SER A 14 -15.49 -9.87 61.73
N SER A 15 -16.54 -10.69 61.65
CA SER A 15 -16.64 -11.75 60.68
C SER A 15 -16.38 -11.12 59.32
N ALA A 16 -15.24 -11.49 58.69
CA ALA A 16 -14.88 -11.13 57.35
C ALA A 16 -15.82 -11.76 56.31
N GLY A 17 -17.10 -11.46 56.44
CA GLY A 17 -18.09 -11.71 55.40
C GLY A 17 -17.91 -10.60 54.37
N HIS A 18 -17.51 -10.98 53.12
CA HIS A 18 -17.50 -10.05 52.02
C HIS A 18 -18.84 -9.35 51.98
N SER A 19 -18.84 -8.05 52.11
CA SER A 19 -20.07 -7.26 52.04
C SER A 19 -20.66 -7.37 50.61
N ALA A 20 -21.95 -7.22 50.44
CA ALA A 20 -22.58 -7.27 49.12
C ALA A 20 -21.92 -6.19 48.20
N SER A 21 -21.41 -5.13 48.74
CA SER A 21 -20.69 -4.10 48.01
C SER A 21 -19.35 -4.61 47.46
N ASP A 22 -18.62 -5.47 48.19
CA ASP A 22 -17.35 -6.05 47.73
C ASP A 22 -17.57 -6.99 46.57
N ILE A 23 -18.63 -7.82 46.60
CA ILE A 23 -19.00 -8.70 45.53
C ILE A 23 -19.37 -7.92 44.27
N VAL A 24 -20.14 -6.84 44.40
CA VAL A 24 -20.50 -5.97 43.27
C VAL A 24 -19.27 -5.30 42.69
N ALA A 25 -18.34 -4.85 43.54
CA ALA A 25 -17.09 -4.21 43.08
C ALA A 25 -16.22 -5.23 42.28
N ILE A 26 -16.07 -6.45 42.76
CA ILE A 26 -15.31 -7.50 42.09
C ILE A 26 -15.97 -7.87 40.73
N CYS A 27 -17.29 -8.05 40.74
CA CYS A 27 -18.02 -8.34 39.50
C CYS A 27 -17.85 -7.20 38.48
N SER A 28 -17.93 -5.95 38.90
CA SER A 28 -17.76 -4.78 38.05
C SER A 28 -16.34 -4.72 37.49
N LEU A 29 -15.33 -5.03 38.30
CA LEU A 29 -13.94 -5.09 37.85
C LEU A 29 -13.73 -6.17 36.80
N VAL A 30 -14.28 -7.39 37.01
CA VAL A 30 -14.20 -8.49 36.06
C VAL A 30 -14.86 -8.09 34.73
N VAL A 31 -16.05 -7.50 34.77
CA VAL A 31 -16.75 -7.04 33.57
C VAL A 31 -15.93 -5.97 32.83
N ALA A 32 -15.34 -5.01 33.57
CA ALA A 32 -14.51 -3.96 32.98
C ALA A 32 -13.25 -4.55 32.30
N LEU A 33 -12.59 -5.54 32.92
CA LEU A 33 -11.43 -6.21 32.34
C LEU A 33 -11.79 -7.01 31.09
N LEU A 34 -12.92 -7.71 31.09
CA LEU A 34 -13.43 -8.40 29.92
C LEU A 34 -13.76 -7.42 28.79
N ALA A 35 -14.45 -6.33 29.09
CA ALA A 35 -14.76 -5.29 28.11
C ALA A 35 -13.50 -4.68 27.49
N LEU A 36 -12.47 -4.42 28.31
CA LEU A 36 -11.17 -3.94 27.82
C LEU A 36 -10.51 -4.99 26.90
N GLY A 37 -10.50 -6.25 27.28
CA GLY A 37 -9.96 -7.34 26.46
C GLY A 37 -10.64 -7.45 25.10
N PHE A 38 -11.98 -7.41 25.08
CA PHE A 38 -12.76 -7.39 23.85
C PHE A 38 -12.46 -6.17 22.99
N SER A 39 -12.34 -4.98 23.61
CA SER A 39 -12.02 -3.74 22.88
C SER A 39 -10.68 -3.80 22.18
N ILE A 40 -9.65 -4.34 22.85
CA ILE A 40 -8.31 -4.52 22.27
C ILE A 40 -8.36 -5.54 21.11
N ALA A 41 -9.03 -6.68 21.32
CA ALA A 41 -9.17 -7.70 20.29
C ALA A 41 -9.90 -7.17 19.05
N PHE A 42 -10.99 -6.40 19.27
CA PHE A 42 -11.75 -5.79 18.17
C PHE A 42 -10.95 -4.75 17.42
N ALA A 43 -10.20 -3.89 18.13
CA ALA A 43 -9.31 -2.90 17.52
C ALA A 43 -8.26 -3.56 16.62
N GLU A 44 -7.67 -4.68 17.03
CA GLU A 44 -6.70 -5.41 16.21
C GLU A 44 -7.34 -6.04 14.96
N VAL A 45 -8.53 -6.63 15.09
CA VAL A 45 -9.28 -7.15 13.94
C VAL A 45 -9.60 -6.04 12.95
N GLN A 46 -10.07 -4.91 13.45
CA GLN A 46 -10.40 -3.74 12.62
C GLN A 46 -9.17 -3.17 11.94
N ARG A 47 -8.03 -3.08 12.65
CA ARG A 47 -6.75 -2.66 12.07
C ARG A 47 -6.33 -3.57 10.93
N ARG A 48 -6.39 -4.89 11.11
CA ARG A 48 -6.05 -5.87 10.05
C ARG A 48 -6.99 -5.76 8.86
N HIS A 49 -8.27 -5.54 9.11
CA HIS A 49 -9.26 -5.31 8.06
C HIS A 49 -8.95 -4.06 7.27
N ASN A 50 -8.69 -2.94 7.94
CA ASN A 50 -8.35 -1.66 7.31
C ASN A 50 -7.08 -1.76 6.45
N ILE A 51 -6.04 -2.47 6.93
CA ILE A 51 -4.82 -2.71 6.14
C ILE A 51 -5.12 -3.49 4.85
N ARG A 52 -6.01 -4.48 4.91
CA ARG A 52 -6.39 -5.27 3.72
C ARG A 52 -7.24 -4.47 2.74
N VAL A 53 -8.21 -3.71 3.26
CA VAL A 53 -9.09 -2.88 2.44
C VAL A 53 -8.34 -1.71 1.82
N ALA A 54 -7.32 -1.17 2.49
CA ALA A 54 -6.50 -0.06 1.97
C ALA A 54 -5.32 -0.55 1.10
N ARG A 55 -5.37 -1.78 0.56
CA ARG A 55 -4.31 -2.28 -0.32
C ARG A 55 -4.37 -1.58 -1.68
N PRO A 56 -3.29 -0.92 -2.12
CA PRO A 56 -3.18 -0.45 -3.50
C PRO A 56 -3.06 -1.66 -4.44
N HIS A 57 -3.59 -1.55 -5.63
CA HIS A 57 -3.41 -2.52 -6.71
C HIS A 57 -3.03 -1.75 -7.96
N MET A 58 -1.78 -1.91 -8.36
CA MET A 58 -1.23 -1.21 -9.51
C MET A 58 -1.41 -2.04 -10.76
N ASP A 59 -1.78 -1.36 -11.84
CA ASP A 59 -1.81 -1.91 -13.18
C ASP A 59 -0.99 -1.05 -14.12
N ILE A 60 -0.34 -1.68 -15.09
CA ILE A 60 0.52 -1.03 -16.07
C ILE A 60 -0.02 -1.38 -17.45
N GLU A 61 -0.49 -0.38 -18.15
CA GLU A 61 -0.98 -0.51 -19.50
C GLU A 61 0.00 0.19 -20.46
N LEU A 62 0.41 -0.52 -21.49
CA LEU A 62 1.11 0.08 -22.61
C LEU A 62 0.17 0.11 -23.83
N GLY A 63 -0.29 1.31 -24.15
CA GLY A 63 -1.18 1.52 -25.29
C GLY A 63 -0.42 1.44 -26.61
N VAL A 64 -0.66 0.37 -27.39
CA VAL A 64 0.00 0.09 -28.66
C VAL A 64 -0.28 1.15 -29.72
N ILE A 65 -1.48 1.75 -29.72
CA ILE A 65 -1.90 2.72 -30.74
C ILE A 65 -1.34 4.13 -30.48
N SER A 66 -1.18 4.49 -29.21
CA SER A 66 -0.74 5.84 -28.78
C SER A 66 0.61 5.84 -28.09
N TYR A 67 1.23 4.67 -27.90
CA TYR A 67 2.48 4.51 -27.14
C TYR A 67 2.49 5.27 -25.82
N VAL A 68 1.40 5.12 -25.10
CA VAL A 68 1.24 5.68 -23.75
C VAL A 68 1.52 4.58 -22.74
N LEU A 69 2.55 4.77 -21.93
CA LEU A 69 2.75 3.94 -20.74
C LEU A 69 1.95 4.55 -19.60
N ARG A 70 0.90 3.86 -19.22
CA ARG A 70 -0.05 4.28 -18.18
C ARG A 70 0.09 3.42 -16.95
N VAL A 71 0.17 4.06 -15.79
CA VAL A 71 0.14 3.41 -14.50
C VAL A 71 -1.17 3.77 -13.80
N THR A 72 -1.97 2.76 -13.45
CA THR A 72 -3.29 2.93 -12.84
C THR A 72 -3.33 2.26 -11.48
N ASN A 73 -3.91 2.93 -10.49
CA ASN A 73 -4.20 2.32 -9.20
C ASN A 73 -5.66 1.88 -9.14
N HIS A 74 -5.93 0.61 -9.38
CA HIS A 74 -7.26 0.00 -9.26
C HIS A 74 -7.65 -0.37 -7.82
N GLY A 75 -6.69 -0.31 -6.90
CA GLY A 75 -6.94 -0.61 -5.49
C GLY A 75 -7.67 0.52 -4.75
N PRO A 76 -8.35 0.20 -3.65
CA PRO A 76 -9.03 1.19 -2.82
C PRO A 76 -8.08 2.04 -1.98
N GLY A 77 -6.82 1.65 -1.84
CA GLY A 77 -5.82 2.36 -1.07
C GLY A 77 -4.95 3.30 -1.91
N VAL A 78 -4.45 4.36 -1.28
CA VAL A 78 -3.43 5.23 -1.90
C VAL A 78 -2.13 4.46 -2.04
N ALA A 79 -1.54 4.51 -3.23
CA ALA A 79 -0.23 3.94 -3.54
C ALA A 79 0.84 5.02 -3.45
N ARG A 80 1.87 4.80 -2.63
CA ARG A 80 3.10 5.60 -2.64
C ARG A 80 4.17 4.84 -3.41
N LEU A 81 4.67 5.43 -4.47
CA LEU A 81 5.63 4.79 -5.36
C LEU A 81 7.00 4.62 -4.67
N VAL A 82 7.52 3.39 -4.67
CA VAL A 82 8.81 3.04 -4.07
C VAL A 82 9.83 2.71 -5.15
N ALA A 83 9.45 1.88 -6.12
CA ALA A 83 10.27 1.53 -7.26
C ALA A 83 9.41 1.29 -8.50
N PHE A 84 9.96 1.57 -9.67
CA PHE A 84 9.35 1.27 -10.95
C PHE A 84 10.45 0.96 -11.95
N SER A 85 10.44 -0.25 -12.50
CA SER A 85 11.47 -0.71 -13.41
C SER A 85 10.89 -1.47 -14.60
N ALA A 86 11.63 -1.46 -15.69
CA ALA A 86 11.39 -2.27 -16.87
C ALA A 86 12.58 -3.19 -17.10
N THR A 87 12.33 -4.48 -17.29
CA THR A 87 13.34 -5.47 -17.58
C THR A 87 13.11 -6.05 -18.98
N THR A 88 14.15 -6.08 -19.78
CA THR A 88 14.11 -6.62 -21.14
C THR A 88 15.49 -7.16 -21.52
N GLU A 89 15.55 -8.29 -22.23
CA GLU A 89 16.79 -8.90 -22.72
C GLU A 89 17.91 -9.03 -21.65
N GLY A 90 17.50 -9.21 -20.38
CA GLY A 90 18.44 -9.30 -19.24
C GLY A 90 18.97 -7.98 -18.73
N ARG A 91 18.51 -6.84 -19.27
CA ARG A 91 18.81 -5.49 -18.77
C ARG A 91 17.61 -4.93 -18.01
N THR A 92 17.87 -4.28 -16.87
CA THR A 92 16.84 -3.61 -16.07
C THR A 92 17.09 -2.12 -16.05
N PHE A 93 16.05 -1.34 -16.33
CA PHE A 93 16.02 0.11 -16.29
C PHE A 93 15.18 0.58 -15.12
N ASN A 94 15.71 1.50 -14.33
CA ASN A 94 14.94 2.19 -13.29
C ASN A 94 14.19 3.38 -13.90
N LEU A 95 12.89 3.23 -14.10
CA LEU A 95 12.05 4.26 -14.74
C LEU A 95 11.80 5.50 -13.86
N LEU A 96 12.25 5.50 -12.61
CA LEU A 96 12.23 6.66 -11.71
C LEU A 96 13.52 7.49 -11.80
N ASP A 97 14.60 6.93 -12.35
CA ASP A 97 15.82 7.64 -12.66
C ASP A 97 15.71 8.27 -14.04
N PRO A 98 15.90 9.62 -14.20
CA PRO A 98 15.81 10.27 -15.47
C PRO A 98 16.75 9.72 -16.55
N SER A 99 17.98 9.40 -16.18
CA SER A 99 18.99 8.93 -17.14
C SER A 99 18.65 7.55 -17.68
N GLU A 100 18.30 6.61 -16.80
CA GLU A 100 17.89 5.26 -17.18
C GLU A 100 16.55 5.25 -17.92
N PHE A 101 15.66 6.17 -17.58
CA PHE A 101 14.41 6.36 -18.29
C PHE A 101 14.64 6.79 -19.76
N TYR A 102 15.55 7.74 -20.01
CA TYR A 102 15.89 8.12 -21.37
C TYR A 102 16.57 6.98 -22.14
N GLU A 103 17.49 6.23 -21.51
CA GLU A 103 18.07 5.05 -22.13
C GLU A 103 17.02 4.00 -22.49
N PHE A 104 16.00 3.79 -21.62
CA PHE A 104 14.88 2.90 -21.90
C PHE A 104 14.08 3.38 -23.11
N CYS A 105 13.79 4.67 -23.20
CA CYS A 105 13.10 5.25 -24.36
C CYS A 105 13.92 5.11 -25.65
N ASP A 106 15.23 5.36 -25.60
CA ASP A 106 16.13 5.18 -26.75
C ASP A 106 16.16 3.71 -27.19
N TRP A 107 16.29 2.77 -26.25
CA TRP A 107 16.24 1.35 -26.55
C TRP A 107 14.90 0.95 -27.19
N LEU A 108 13.78 1.47 -26.68
CA LEU A 108 12.44 1.15 -27.19
C LEU A 108 12.26 1.63 -28.64
N MET A 109 12.78 2.80 -28.96
CA MET A 109 12.55 3.47 -30.24
C MET A 109 13.59 3.18 -31.33
N ASP A 110 14.77 2.60 -31.00
CA ASP A 110 15.92 2.39 -31.88
C ASP A 110 16.42 3.65 -32.63
N ASP A 111 15.90 4.82 -32.24
CA ASP A 111 16.29 6.11 -32.80
C ASP A 111 16.61 7.09 -31.67
N PRO A 112 17.64 7.94 -31.81
CA PRO A 112 17.89 8.97 -30.80
C PRO A 112 16.67 9.88 -30.60
N ILE A 113 16.32 10.08 -29.34
CA ILE A 113 15.12 10.80 -28.85
C ILE A 113 14.96 12.21 -29.43
N GLU A 114 15.98 12.80 -30.02
CA GLU A 114 15.98 14.18 -30.55
C GLU A 114 14.86 14.46 -31.57
N GLN A 115 14.28 13.42 -32.17
CA GLN A 115 13.21 13.58 -33.17
C GLN A 115 11.79 13.31 -32.63
N ILE A 116 11.65 12.89 -31.35
CA ILE A 116 10.37 12.49 -30.78
C ILE A 116 10.03 13.40 -29.62
N SER A 117 8.88 14.05 -29.68
CA SER A 117 8.35 14.78 -28.53
C SER A 117 7.82 13.75 -27.52
N ILE A 118 8.56 13.57 -26.43
CA ILE A 118 8.14 12.70 -25.31
C ILE A 118 7.62 13.60 -24.21
N GLU A 119 6.32 13.51 -23.96
CA GLU A 119 5.75 14.10 -22.75
C GLU A 119 6.01 13.12 -21.61
N ARG A 120 6.77 13.57 -20.64
CA ARG A 120 7.06 12.85 -19.42
C ARG A 120 6.31 13.47 -18.27
N ASN A 121 5.34 12.75 -17.72
CA ASN A 121 4.81 13.04 -16.40
C ASN A 121 5.73 12.35 -15.38
N ALA A 122 6.57 13.14 -14.74
CA ALA A 122 7.59 12.64 -13.83
C ALA A 122 6.95 11.93 -12.63
N LEU A 123 6.91 10.61 -12.69
CA LEU A 123 6.77 9.82 -11.48
C LEU A 123 8.13 9.84 -10.78
N ALA A 124 8.14 10.31 -9.54
CA ALA A 124 9.31 10.27 -8.69
C ALA A 124 9.11 9.27 -7.55
N VAL A 125 10.21 8.82 -6.96
CA VAL A 125 10.14 8.05 -5.70
C VAL A 125 9.35 8.85 -4.67
N GLY A 126 8.35 8.21 -4.06
CA GLY A 126 7.48 8.84 -3.08
C GLY A 126 6.24 9.54 -3.65
N SER A 127 6.06 9.60 -4.98
CA SER A 127 4.82 10.09 -5.60
C SER A 127 3.63 9.25 -5.15
N TYR A 128 2.48 9.91 -4.95
CA TYR A 128 1.23 9.26 -4.55
C TYR A 128 0.28 9.11 -5.73
N ILE A 129 -0.28 7.91 -5.88
CA ILE A 129 -1.32 7.63 -6.86
C ILE A 129 -2.61 7.28 -6.10
N ALA A 130 -3.62 8.12 -6.22
CA ALA A 130 -4.89 7.93 -5.54
C ALA A 130 -5.67 6.73 -6.12
N PRO A 131 -6.62 6.16 -5.37
CA PRO A 131 -7.53 5.14 -5.87
C PRO A 131 -8.24 5.58 -7.15
N GLY A 132 -8.24 4.72 -8.17
CA GLY A 132 -8.87 4.98 -9.47
C GLY A 132 -8.16 6.02 -10.34
N LEU A 133 -7.01 6.56 -9.92
CA LEU A 133 -6.23 7.51 -10.70
C LEU A 133 -5.29 6.76 -11.64
N SER A 134 -5.24 7.24 -12.90
CA SER A 134 -4.26 6.83 -13.90
C SER A 134 -3.28 7.96 -14.17
N VAL A 135 -2.02 7.63 -14.34
CA VAL A 135 -0.95 8.56 -14.68
C VAL A 135 -0.25 8.07 -15.93
N ASP A 136 -0.25 8.87 -16.98
CA ASP A 136 0.50 8.61 -18.19
C ASP A 136 1.97 9.01 -17.95
N THR A 137 2.85 8.00 -17.88
CA THR A 137 4.26 8.20 -17.58
C THR A 137 5.09 8.50 -18.83
N ILE A 138 4.70 7.89 -19.94
CA ILE A 138 5.30 8.12 -21.26
C ILE A 138 4.16 8.39 -22.22
N ASN A 139 4.26 9.48 -22.97
CA ASN A 139 3.35 9.78 -24.06
C ASN A 139 4.20 10.16 -25.29
N LEU A 140 4.19 9.28 -26.29
CA LEU A 140 4.91 9.47 -27.54
C LEU A 140 3.96 10.10 -28.54
N THR A 141 4.13 11.40 -28.78
CA THR A 141 3.22 12.19 -29.64
C THR A 141 3.51 12.09 -31.14
N LYS A 142 4.54 11.33 -31.55
CA LYS A 142 4.84 11.13 -32.97
C LYS A 142 3.88 10.11 -33.57
N LYS A 143 3.33 10.44 -34.75
CA LYS A 143 2.69 9.44 -35.62
C LYS A 143 3.78 8.51 -36.16
N LEU A 144 3.84 7.31 -35.65
CA LEU A 144 4.75 6.28 -36.10
C LEU A 144 4.29 5.70 -37.43
N GLY A 145 5.24 5.31 -38.27
CA GLY A 145 4.95 4.56 -39.50
C GLY A 145 4.52 3.12 -39.15
N ALA A 146 3.85 2.44 -40.05
CA ALA A 146 3.39 1.05 -39.82
C ALA A 146 4.56 0.09 -39.47
N ALA A 147 5.75 0.28 -40.07
CA ALA A 147 6.93 -0.53 -39.78
C ALA A 147 7.47 -0.30 -38.38
N ASP A 148 7.48 0.96 -37.91
CA ASP A 148 7.91 1.33 -36.57
C ASP A 148 6.94 0.75 -35.52
N THR A 149 5.63 0.79 -35.82
CA THR A 149 4.59 0.20 -34.97
C THR A 149 4.84 -1.28 -34.70
N ILE A 150 5.06 -2.08 -35.76
CA ILE A 150 5.31 -3.54 -35.64
C ILE A 150 6.57 -3.79 -34.78
N ARG A 151 7.65 -3.05 -35.01
CA ARG A 151 8.90 -3.23 -34.29
C ARG A 151 8.80 -2.88 -32.82
N ILE A 152 8.05 -1.81 -32.49
CA ILE A 152 7.80 -1.44 -31.10
C ILE A 152 6.91 -2.48 -30.42
N ASP A 153 5.91 -3.02 -31.11
CA ASP A 153 5.06 -4.10 -30.57
C ASP A 153 5.86 -5.35 -30.23
N GLU A 154 6.81 -5.75 -31.08
CA GLU A 154 7.69 -6.89 -30.83
C GLU A 154 8.56 -6.66 -29.58
N LYS A 155 9.18 -5.47 -29.46
CA LYS A 155 9.96 -5.10 -28.28
C LYS A 155 9.11 -5.03 -27.02
N THR A 156 7.94 -4.42 -27.11
CA THR A 156 7.01 -4.28 -25.99
C THR A 156 6.60 -5.62 -25.41
N ASN A 157 6.40 -6.62 -26.26
CA ASN A 157 6.08 -7.97 -25.83
C ASN A 157 7.21 -8.66 -25.04
N SER A 158 8.43 -8.14 -25.07
CA SER A 158 9.59 -8.66 -24.33
C SER A 158 9.83 -7.94 -23.01
N ILE A 159 9.08 -6.86 -22.71
CA ILE A 159 9.30 -6.04 -21.52
C ILE A 159 8.51 -6.61 -20.33
N GLU A 160 9.20 -6.82 -19.25
CA GLU A 160 8.60 -7.13 -17.93
C GLU A 160 8.67 -5.89 -17.06
N PHE A 161 7.50 -5.38 -16.65
CA PHE A 161 7.41 -4.26 -15.74
C PHE A 161 7.27 -4.73 -14.31
N ASN A 162 7.99 -4.05 -13.42
CA ASN A 162 7.93 -4.29 -11.98
C ASN A 162 7.69 -2.96 -11.27
N ILE A 163 6.58 -2.88 -10.54
CA ILE A 163 6.24 -1.71 -9.74
C ILE A 163 6.12 -2.10 -8.28
N SER A 164 6.78 -1.34 -7.42
CA SER A 164 6.68 -1.50 -5.97
C SER A 164 6.09 -0.24 -5.36
N VAL A 165 5.06 -0.42 -4.57
CA VAL A 165 4.36 0.67 -3.89
C VAL A 165 4.22 0.37 -2.40
N SER A 166 4.23 1.40 -1.58
CA SER A 166 3.85 1.28 -0.18
C SER A 166 2.43 1.84 0.02
N SER A 167 1.68 1.20 0.92
CA SER A 167 0.41 1.75 1.39
C SER A 167 0.63 2.83 2.44
N LEU A 168 -0.45 3.51 2.86
CA LEU A 168 -0.43 4.44 4.00
C LEU A 168 0.01 3.80 5.33
N TYR A 169 0.07 2.46 5.38
CA TYR A 169 0.53 1.70 6.55
C TYR A 169 1.97 1.21 6.39
N ASP A 170 2.76 1.82 5.50
CA ASP A 170 4.16 1.47 5.18
C ASP A 170 4.39 0.01 4.75
N LYS A 171 3.31 -0.68 4.36
CA LYS A 171 3.42 -2.03 3.81
C LYS A 171 3.75 -1.95 2.32
N ILE A 172 4.85 -2.57 1.93
CA ILE A 172 5.30 -2.62 0.54
C ILE A 172 4.57 -3.75 -0.19
N TYR A 173 4.04 -3.44 -1.36
CA TYR A 173 3.46 -4.37 -2.32
C TYR A 173 4.23 -4.27 -3.62
N THR A 174 4.51 -5.41 -4.23
CA THR A 174 5.17 -5.49 -5.52
C THR A 174 4.23 -6.20 -6.47
N ASP A 175 3.85 -5.53 -7.53
CA ASP A 175 3.04 -6.09 -8.60
C ASP A 175 3.95 -6.28 -9.82
N TYR A 176 3.92 -7.49 -10.39
CA TYR A 176 4.66 -7.86 -11.59
C TYR A 176 3.69 -7.90 -12.76
N HIS A 177 4.03 -7.18 -13.80
CA HIS A 177 3.29 -7.20 -15.05
C HIS A 177 4.12 -7.91 -16.10
N ALA A 178 3.68 -9.13 -16.43
CA ALA A 178 4.22 -9.84 -17.58
C ALA A 178 3.90 -9.08 -18.88
N PRO A 179 4.68 -9.29 -19.96
CA PRO A 179 4.46 -8.63 -21.23
C PRO A 179 2.99 -8.75 -21.66
N ILE A 180 2.40 -7.63 -22.04
CA ILE A 180 1.03 -7.57 -22.51
C ILE A 180 1.02 -8.33 -23.84
N ARG A 181 0.49 -9.55 -23.83
CA ARG A 181 0.23 -10.26 -25.09
C ARG A 181 -0.91 -9.51 -25.77
N ALA A 182 -0.62 -8.87 -26.89
CA ALA A 182 -1.66 -8.34 -27.74
C ALA A 182 -2.70 -9.46 -27.99
N PRO A 183 -4.00 -9.21 -27.87
CA PRO A 183 -5.00 -10.17 -28.23
C PRO A 183 -4.80 -10.53 -29.72
N LYS A 184 -4.68 -11.86 -29.99
CA LYS A 184 -4.58 -12.39 -31.34
C LYS A 184 -5.83 -12.11 -32.14
#